data_527358defcb71e9e35e801ad4537e1aa
#
_entry.id   527358defcb71e9e35e801ad4537e1aa
#
_cell.length_a   1.000
_cell.length_b   1.000
_cell.length_c   1.000
_cell.angle_alpha   90.00
_cell.angle_beta   90.00
_cell.angle_gamma   90.00
#
_symmetry.space_group_name_H-M   'P 1'
#
loop_
_entity.id
_entity.type
_entity.pdbx_description
1 polymer ?
#
loop_
_entity_poly.entity_id
_entity_poly.type
_entity_poly.pdbx_seq_one_letter_code
_entity_poly.pdbx_strand_id
1 'polypeptide(L)'
;MELLLNYVWKHKIFPLKMLQTATGESVEVIDAGLPNTNAGPDFFNAKLKIGGTLWVGNIEVHTLASDWMRHGHDKDAAYDNVILHVAETVDCEVFRANGAPVPQLQLSCPESVRRHYDELSHTEIYPPCYSILSSLPKLTVHSWLSALQVERFEQKARAIAARLERYNNHWEDVFFITLARNFGFGLNGDAFEAVSYTHLTLPTKA
;
A
#
# COMPACT_ATOMS: atom_id res chain seq x y z
N MET A 1 -17.45 10.44 0.46
CA MET A 1 -17.53 8.96 0.52
C MET A 1 -16.20 8.31 0.13
N GLU A 2 -15.60 8.69 -0.97
CA GLU A 2 -14.33 8.18 -1.48
C GLU A 2 -13.17 8.24 -0.47
N LEU A 3 -12.98 9.38 0.20
CA LEU A 3 -11.98 9.51 1.28
C LEU A 3 -12.17 8.50 2.42
N LEU A 4 -13.42 8.13 2.73
CA LEU A 4 -13.72 7.12 3.74
C LEU A 4 -13.32 5.72 3.23
N LEU A 5 -13.60 5.41 1.97
CA LEU A 5 -13.22 4.13 1.39
C LEU A 5 -11.68 4.02 1.27
N ASN A 6 -11.00 5.11 0.91
CA ASN A 6 -9.54 5.23 0.96
C ASN A 6 -8.98 4.96 2.37
N TYR A 7 -9.63 5.50 3.40
CA TYR A 7 -9.27 5.21 4.79
C TYR A 7 -9.43 3.72 5.14
N VAL A 8 -10.57 3.13 4.74
CA VAL A 8 -10.85 1.70 4.95
C VAL A 8 -9.82 0.82 4.24
N TRP A 9 -9.47 1.14 2.99
CA TRP A 9 -8.45 0.42 2.23
C TRP A 9 -7.07 0.55 2.88
N LYS A 10 -6.64 1.77 3.14
CA LYS A 10 -5.33 2.08 3.74
C LYS A 10 -5.08 1.32 5.03
N HIS A 11 -6.08 1.28 5.90
CA HIS A 11 -5.98 0.67 7.23
C HIS A 11 -6.44 -0.78 7.27
N LYS A 12 -6.76 -1.37 6.10
CA LYS A 12 -7.23 -2.76 5.96
C LYS A 12 -8.41 -3.07 6.90
N ILE A 13 -9.36 -2.14 7.02
CA ILE A 13 -10.55 -2.27 7.88
C ILE A 13 -11.64 -3.05 7.12
N PHE A 14 -11.30 -4.25 6.70
CA PHE A 14 -12.18 -5.18 5.99
C PHE A 14 -11.73 -6.61 6.27
N PRO A 15 -12.60 -7.63 6.09
CA PRO A 15 -12.20 -9.02 6.23
C PRO A 15 -11.08 -9.35 5.26
N LEU A 16 -9.87 -9.66 5.77
CA LEU A 16 -8.70 -10.01 4.94
C LEU A 16 -8.81 -11.39 4.29
N LYS A 17 -9.74 -12.21 4.76
CA LYS A 17 -10.03 -13.54 4.21
C LYS A 17 -11.30 -13.49 3.37
N MET A 18 -11.32 -14.22 2.26
CA MET A 18 -12.46 -14.36 1.34
C MET A 18 -12.78 -13.10 0.51
N LEU A 19 -11.82 -12.19 0.30
CA LEU A 19 -12.01 -11.16 -0.71
C LEU A 19 -12.00 -11.80 -2.10
N GLN A 20 -12.90 -11.34 -2.95
CA GLN A 20 -13.01 -11.79 -4.35
C GLN A 20 -13.23 -10.59 -5.26
N THR A 21 -12.66 -10.67 -6.45
CA THR A 21 -12.98 -9.72 -7.53
C THR A 21 -14.44 -9.87 -7.95
N ALA A 22 -14.96 -8.92 -8.69
CA ALA A 22 -16.29 -9.00 -9.29
C ALA A 22 -16.44 -10.22 -10.24
N THR A 23 -15.32 -10.75 -10.75
CA THR A 23 -15.26 -11.98 -11.58
C THR A 23 -15.07 -13.26 -10.76
N GLY A 24 -15.00 -13.17 -9.42
CA GLY A 24 -14.90 -14.33 -8.52
C GLY A 24 -13.49 -14.83 -8.25
N GLU A 25 -12.46 -14.14 -8.69
CA GLU A 25 -11.07 -14.49 -8.37
C GLU A 25 -10.73 -14.11 -6.93
N SER A 26 -10.01 -14.96 -6.21
CA SER A 26 -9.57 -14.69 -4.85
C SER A 26 -8.59 -13.51 -4.81
N VAL A 27 -8.75 -12.62 -3.81
CA VAL A 27 -7.86 -11.48 -3.57
C VAL A 27 -7.25 -11.58 -2.19
N GLU A 28 -5.91 -11.57 -2.12
CA GLU A 28 -5.15 -11.47 -0.87
C GLU A 28 -4.36 -10.17 -0.89
N VAL A 29 -4.57 -9.31 0.12
CA VAL A 29 -3.89 -8.02 0.24
C VAL A 29 -2.64 -8.20 1.09
N ILE A 30 -1.49 -8.31 0.44
CA ILE A 30 -0.17 -8.39 1.09
C ILE A 30 0.23 -6.99 1.58
N ASP A 31 0.19 -6.01 0.67
CA ASP A 31 0.48 -4.60 0.94
C ASP A 31 -0.57 -3.73 0.24
N ALA A 32 -1.21 -2.84 0.99
CA ALA A 32 -2.24 -1.94 0.44
C ALA A 32 -1.67 -0.84 -0.47
N GLY A 33 -0.37 -0.66 -0.45
CA GLY A 33 0.33 0.42 -1.17
C GLY A 33 0.52 1.69 -0.34
N LEU A 34 1.28 2.61 -0.90
CA LEU A 34 1.55 3.92 -0.32
C LEU A 34 0.49 4.91 -0.81
N PRO A 35 -0.21 5.61 0.10
CA PRO A 35 -1.22 6.58 -0.30
C PRO A 35 -0.58 7.71 -1.10
N ASN A 36 -1.23 8.08 -2.20
CA ASN A 36 -0.86 9.20 -3.05
C ASN A 36 -1.69 10.43 -2.68
N THR A 37 -1.02 11.56 -2.54
CA THR A 37 -1.66 12.87 -2.31
C THR A 37 -1.52 13.81 -3.51
N ASN A 38 -0.96 13.30 -4.61
CA ASN A 38 -0.75 14.03 -5.86
C ASN A 38 -1.65 13.46 -6.97
N ALA A 39 -1.47 13.94 -8.20
CA ALA A 39 -2.14 13.37 -9.35
C ALA A 39 -1.73 11.90 -9.62
N GLY A 40 -2.63 11.12 -10.18
CA GLY A 40 -2.46 9.70 -10.46
C GLY A 40 -3.20 8.79 -9.47
N PRO A 41 -3.01 7.47 -9.56
CA PRO A 41 -3.71 6.51 -8.74
C PRO A 41 -3.59 6.74 -7.23
N ASP A 42 -4.62 6.39 -6.48
CA ASP A 42 -4.74 6.64 -5.03
C ASP A 42 -3.66 5.97 -4.18
N PHE A 43 -3.20 4.78 -4.59
CA PHE A 43 -2.12 4.06 -3.89
C PHE A 43 -1.10 3.54 -4.88
N PHE A 44 0.17 3.75 -4.55
CA PHE A 44 1.32 3.25 -5.32
C PHE A 44 1.90 1.98 -4.73
N ASN A 45 2.46 1.13 -5.61
CA ASN A 45 3.25 -0.04 -5.24
C ASN A 45 2.55 -1.02 -4.30
N ALA A 46 1.24 -1.18 -4.43
CA ALA A 46 0.49 -2.22 -3.74
C ALA A 46 0.96 -3.61 -4.19
N LYS A 47 0.88 -4.59 -3.27
CA LYS A 47 1.20 -6.00 -3.54
C LYS A 47 -0.01 -6.85 -3.22
N LEU A 48 -0.58 -7.46 -4.25
CA LEU A 48 -1.77 -8.28 -4.15
C LEU A 48 -1.54 -9.65 -4.77
N LYS A 49 -2.25 -10.65 -4.28
CA LYS A 49 -2.35 -11.93 -4.97
C LYS A 49 -3.77 -12.10 -5.47
N ILE A 50 -3.96 -12.10 -6.80
CA ILE A 50 -5.25 -12.21 -7.46
C ILE A 50 -5.26 -13.51 -8.26
N GLY A 51 -6.25 -14.38 -8.02
CA GLY A 51 -6.33 -15.69 -8.69
C GLY A 51 -5.08 -16.55 -8.49
N GLY A 52 -4.34 -16.36 -7.37
CA GLY A 52 -3.09 -17.08 -7.11
C GLY A 52 -1.83 -16.41 -7.67
N THR A 53 -1.95 -15.40 -8.54
CA THR A 53 -0.81 -14.67 -9.14
C THR A 53 -0.47 -13.44 -8.31
N LEU A 54 0.82 -13.23 -8.06
CA LEU A 54 1.33 -12.04 -7.37
C LEU A 54 1.39 -10.86 -8.35
N TRP A 55 0.71 -9.78 -8.00
CA TRP A 55 0.69 -8.53 -8.72
C TRP A 55 1.32 -7.42 -7.89
N VAL A 56 2.09 -6.56 -8.55
CA VAL A 56 2.64 -5.33 -7.98
C VAL A 56 2.24 -4.17 -8.88
N GLY A 57 1.59 -3.15 -8.32
CA GLY A 57 1.13 -2.01 -9.11
C GLY A 57 0.32 -1.05 -8.24
N ASN A 58 -0.51 -0.26 -8.90
CA ASN A 58 -1.26 0.80 -8.24
C ASN A 58 -2.71 0.36 -7.96
N ILE A 59 -3.34 1.04 -7.01
CA ILE A 59 -4.76 0.85 -6.67
C ILE A 59 -5.48 2.17 -6.90
N GLU A 60 -6.66 2.08 -7.47
CA GLU A 60 -7.61 3.18 -7.56
C GLU A 60 -8.86 2.87 -6.78
N VAL A 61 -9.43 3.87 -6.11
CA VAL A 61 -10.56 3.70 -5.20
C VAL A 61 -11.66 4.70 -5.56
N HIS A 62 -12.89 4.20 -5.79
CA HIS A 62 -14.04 5.04 -6.11
C HIS A 62 -15.28 4.64 -5.31
N THR A 63 -16.26 5.52 -5.23
CA THR A 63 -17.57 5.17 -4.68
C THR A 63 -18.35 4.30 -5.66
N LEU A 64 -18.37 4.66 -6.94
CA LEU A 64 -18.97 3.89 -8.03
C LEU A 64 -17.91 3.46 -9.03
N ALA A 65 -18.00 2.27 -9.56
CA ALA A 65 -17.07 1.83 -10.60
C ALA A 65 -17.12 2.72 -11.85
N SER A 66 -18.29 3.25 -12.19
CA SER A 66 -18.50 4.20 -13.30
C SER A 66 -17.73 5.53 -13.15
N ASP A 67 -17.26 5.85 -11.94
CA ASP A 67 -16.43 7.04 -11.70
C ASP A 67 -15.08 6.94 -12.42
N TRP A 68 -14.61 5.73 -12.71
CA TRP A 68 -13.43 5.48 -13.54
C TRP A 68 -13.52 6.21 -14.89
N MET A 69 -14.63 6.05 -15.61
CA MET A 69 -14.83 6.75 -16.89
C MET A 69 -15.15 8.23 -16.68
N ARG A 70 -15.88 8.58 -15.62
CA ARG A 70 -16.20 9.97 -15.31
C ARG A 70 -14.96 10.81 -15.04
N HIS A 71 -13.94 10.22 -14.42
CA HIS A 71 -12.65 10.86 -14.17
C HIS A 71 -11.68 10.73 -15.36
N GLY A 72 -12.05 9.97 -16.41
CA GLY A 72 -11.25 9.83 -17.62
C GLY A 72 -10.07 8.87 -17.52
N HIS A 73 -10.05 7.98 -16.51
CA HIS A 73 -8.96 7.02 -16.29
C HIS A 73 -8.87 5.97 -17.41
N ASP A 74 -9.96 5.75 -18.12
CA ASP A 74 -10.03 4.91 -19.32
C ASP A 74 -9.21 5.45 -20.50
N LYS A 75 -8.77 6.71 -20.43
CA LYS A 75 -8.01 7.40 -21.48
C LYS A 75 -6.63 7.87 -21.02
N ASP A 76 -6.30 7.68 -19.75
CA ASP A 76 -5.04 8.14 -19.16
C ASP A 76 -4.09 6.98 -18.92
N ALA A 77 -2.96 6.97 -19.64
CA ALA A 77 -1.91 5.96 -19.52
C ALA A 77 -1.27 5.90 -18.11
N ALA A 78 -1.41 6.94 -17.28
CA ALA A 78 -0.96 6.92 -15.89
C ALA A 78 -1.69 5.85 -15.06
N TYR A 79 -2.88 5.43 -15.49
CA TYR A 79 -3.69 4.40 -14.84
C TYR A 79 -3.51 2.99 -15.42
N ASP A 80 -2.69 2.82 -16.45
CA ASP A 80 -2.39 1.49 -17.04
C ASP A 80 -1.72 0.53 -16.05
N ASN A 81 -1.07 1.07 -15.00
CA ASN A 81 -0.43 0.29 -13.93
C ASN A 81 -1.37 -0.04 -12.76
N VAL A 82 -2.66 0.32 -12.84
CA VAL A 82 -3.65 -0.05 -11.81
C VAL A 82 -3.92 -1.54 -11.92
N ILE A 83 -3.61 -2.28 -10.85
CA ILE A 83 -3.78 -3.74 -10.77
C ILE A 83 -5.11 -4.15 -10.14
N LEU A 84 -5.74 -3.24 -9.40
CA LEU A 84 -7.06 -3.44 -8.79
C LEU A 84 -7.78 -2.11 -8.67
N HIS A 85 -9.03 -2.09 -9.10
CA HIS A 85 -9.97 -1.00 -8.87
C HIS A 85 -10.90 -1.38 -7.71
N VAL A 86 -10.86 -0.62 -6.63
CA VAL A 86 -11.70 -0.83 -5.45
C VAL A 86 -12.89 0.11 -5.51
N ALA A 87 -14.11 -0.42 -5.48
CA ALA A 87 -15.31 0.39 -5.51
C ALA A 87 -16.30 0.00 -4.40
N GLU A 88 -17.01 0.96 -3.84
CA GLU A 88 -18.11 0.65 -2.91
C GLU A 88 -19.24 -0.07 -3.63
N THR A 89 -19.50 0.31 -4.88
CA THR A 89 -20.46 -0.36 -5.76
C THR A 89 -19.84 -0.58 -7.14
N VAL A 90 -19.80 -1.83 -7.58
CA VAL A 90 -19.37 -2.20 -8.93
C VAL A 90 -20.62 -2.21 -9.83
N ASP A 91 -20.87 -1.07 -10.46
CA ASP A 91 -22.03 -0.83 -11.34
C ASP A 91 -21.71 -1.05 -12.83
N CYS A 92 -20.43 -1.15 -13.21
CA CYS A 92 -19.98 -1.46 -14.56
C CYS A 92 -18.58 -2.06 -14.59
N GLU A 93 -18.22 -2.67 -15.70
CA GLU A 93 -16.82 -3.07 -15.98
C GLU A 93 -15.99 -1.85 -16.39
N VAL A 94 -14.72 -1.83 -15.97
CA VAL A 94 -13.78 -0.77 -16.30
C VAL A 94 -12.55 -1.31 -17.04
N PHE A 95 -12.03 -0.47 -17.94
CA PHE A 95 -10.92 -0.82 -18.83
C PHE A 95 -9.82 0.25 -18.76
N ARG A 96 -8.59 -0.17 -18.97
CA ARG A 96 -7.43 0.72 -19.12
C ARG A 96 -7.44 1.40 -20.48
N ALA A 97 -6.60 2.41 -20.67
CA ALA A 97 -6.42 3.08 -21.95
C ALA A 97 -6.02 2.13 -23.09
N ASN A 98 -5.33 1.04 -22.76
CA ASN A 98 -4.95 -0.01 -23.71
C ASN A 98 -6.06 -1.04 -24.00
N GLY A 99 -7.25 -0.87 -23.44
CA GLY A 99 -8.40 -1.75 -23.60
C GLY A 99 -8.40 -3.02 -22.74
N ALA A 100 -7.38 -3.22 -21.89
CA ALA A 100 -7.35 -4.35 -20.98
C ALA A 100 -8.31 -4.12 -19.79
N PRO A 101 -9.06 -5.16 -19.33
CA PRO A 101 -9.93 -5.03 -18.18
C PRO A 101 -9.12 -4.78 -16.91
N VAL A 102 -9.67 -4.01 -15.99
CA VAL A 102 -9.10 -3.82 -14.64
C VAL A 102 -9.85 -4.74 -13.68
N PRO A 103 -9.16 -5.61 -12.92
CA PRO A 103 -9.80 -6.36 -11.85
C PRO A 103 -10.50 -5.42 -10.87
N GLN A 104 -11.75 -5.73 -10.47
CA GLN A 104 -12.55 -4.90 -9.59
C GLN A 104 -12.86 -5.63 -8.29
N LEU A 105 -12.74 -4.92 -7.17
CA LEU A 105 -13.12 -5.41 -5.84
C LEU A 105 -14.23 -4.53 -5.29
N GLN A 106 -15.37 -5.13 -4.98
CA GLN A 106 -16.41 -4.43 -4.24
C GLN A 106 -16.07 -4.43 -2.75
N LEU A 107 -15.97 -3.25 -2.17
CA LEU A 107 -15.59 -3.07 -0.77
C LEU A 107 -16.54 -2.09 -0.08
N SER A 108 -17.37 -2.58 0.81
CA SER A 108 -18.25 -1.73 1.62
C SER A 108 -17.55 -1.23 2.88
N CYS A 109 -17.78 0.04 3.22
CA CYS A 109 -17.32 0.58 4.48
C CYS A 109 -18.19 0.05 5.64
N PRO A 110 -17.58 -0.52 6.71
CA PRO A 110 -18.31 -0.92 7.90
C PRO A 110 -19.04 0.27 8.53
N GLU A 111 -20.30 0.07 8.92
CA GLU A 111 -21.16 1.13 9.47
C GLU A 111 -20.57 1.76 10.75
N SER A 112 -19.86 0.98 11.55
CA SER A 112 -19.15 1.48 12.72
C SER A 112 -18.05 2.48 12.37
N VAL A 113 -17.33 2.24 11.27
CA VAL A 113 -16.28 3.14 10.76
C VAL A 113 -16.92 4.39 10.18
N ARG A 114 -18.01 4.24 9.41
CA ARG A 114 -18.75 5.35 8.81
C ARG A 114 -19.24 6.34 9.88
N ARG A 115 -19.82 5.85 10.95
CA ARG A 115 -20.32 6.69 12.06
C ARG A 115 -19.23 7.47 12.79
N HIS A 116 -18.04 6.88 12.96
CA HIS A 116 -16.95 7.53 13.70
C HIS A 116 -15.97 8.28 12.80
N TYR A 117 -16.08 8.12 11.47
CA TYR A 117 -15.16 8.77 10.55
C TYR A 117 -15.24 10.30 10.61
N ASP A 118 -16.45 10.85 10.73
CA ASP A 118 -16.65 12.29 10.84
C ASP A 118 -16.01 12.84 12.11
N GLU A 119 -16.13 12.12 13.22
CA GLU A 119 -15.47 12.47 14.49
C GLU A 119 -13.94 12.43 14.34
N LEU A 120 -13.40 11.40 13.68
CA LEU A 120 -11.96 11.22 13.46
C LEU A 120 -11.39 12.23 12.46
N SER A 121 -12.13 12.55 11.39
CA SER A 121 -11.69 13.45 10.33
C SER A 121 -11.71 14.92 10.74
N HIS A 122 -12.58 15.32 11.69
CA HIS A 122 -12.71 16.69 12.18
C HIS A 122 -11.93 16.94 13.47
N THR A 123 -11.17 15.97 13.96
CA THR A 123 -10.38 16.13 15.18
C THR A 123 -9.16 17.00 14.88
N GLU A 124 -9.14 18.22 15.39
CA GLU A 124 -8.00 19.14 15.29
C GLU A 124 -6.75 18.65 16.06
N ILE A 125 -6.95 17.70 16.97
CA ILE A 125 -5.89 17.15 17.81
C ILE A 125 -5.36 15.86 17.18
N TYR A 126 -4.11 15.93 16.72
CA TYR A 126 -3.42 14.75 16.17
C TYR A 126 -2.38 14.22 17.18
N PRO A 127 -2.34 12.90 17.40
CA PRO A 127 -3.18 11.84 16.83
C PRO A 127 -4.58 11.78 17.48
N PRO A 128 -5.60 11.21 16.80
CA PRO A 128 -6.98 11.16 17.33
C PRO A 128 -7.11 10.49 18.71
N CYS A 129 -6.17 9.61 19.07
CA CYS A 129 -6.12 8.96 20.39
C CYS A 129 -5.47 9.84 21.50
N TYR A 130 -5.07 11.09 21.20
CA TYR A 130 -4.34 11.94 22.14
C TYR A 130 -5.08 12.13 23.47
N SER A 131 -6.39 12.32 23.44
CA SER A 131 -7.23 12.50 24.63
C SER A 131 -7.22 11.27 25.56
N ILE A 132 -7.04 10.07 24.98
CA ILE A 132 -7.03 8.80 25.73
C ILE A 132 -5.64 8.52 26.29
N LEU A 133 -4.56 9.00 25.64
CA LEU A 133 -3.19 8.71 26.05
C LEU A 133 -2.89 9.13 27.49
N SER A 134 -3.43 10.26 27.93
CA SER A 134 -3.23 10.77 29.29
C SER A 134 -3.88 9.89 30.37
N SER A 135 -4.90 9.11 30.02
CA SER A 135 -5.61 8.20 30.93
C SER A 135 -4.98 6.82 31.04
N LEU A 136 -4.05 6.48 30.13
CA LEU A 136 -3.39 5.18 30.12
C LEU A 136 -2.30 5.11 31.20
N PRO A 137 -2.13 3.95 31.86
CA PRO A 137 -1.01 3.74 32.78
C PRO A 137 0.33 3.93 32.04
N LYS A 138 1.24 4.70 32.63
CA LYS A 138 2.56 4.96 32.01
C LYS A 138 3.30 3.68 31.64
N LEU A 139 3.20 2.65 32.48
CA LEU A 139 3.82 1.35 32.21
C LEU A 139 3.27 0.71 30.94
N THR A 140 1.96 0.79 30.70
CA THR A 140 1.32 0.27 29.48
C THR A 140 1.85 0.98 28.23
N VAL A 141 1.94 2.31 28.27
CA VAL A 141 2.47 3.11 27.17
C VAL A 141 3.94 2.76 26.89
N HIS A 142 4.78 2.70 27.94
CA HIS A 142 6.19 2.33 27.78
C HIS A 142 6.36 0.91 27.25
N SER A 143 5.61 -0.06 27.75
CA SER A 143 5.67 -1.44 27.28
C SER A 143 5.27 -1.53 25.80
N TRP A 144 4.21 -0.82 25.42
CA TRP A 144 3.76 -0.80 24.03
C TRP A 144 4.77 -0.15 23.10
N LEU A 145 5.32 1.01 23.45
CA LEU A 145 6.35 1.69 22.68
C LEU A 145 7.61 0.82 22.53
N SER A 146 8.02 0.13 23.60
CA SER A 146 9.15 -0.80 23.55
C SER A 146 8.87 -1.98 22.63
N ALA A 147 7.65 -2.54 22.66
CA ALA A 147 7.27 -3.63 21.76
C ALA A 147 7.29 -3.18 20.29
N LEU A 148 6.74 -1.99 19.98
CA LEU A 148 6.78 -1.43 18.63
C LEU A 148 8.22 -1.15 18.15
N GLN A 149 9.09 -0.73 19.04
CA GLN A 149 10.50 -0.50 18.72
C GLN A 149 11.21 -1.81 18.37
N VAL A 150 10.99 -2.87 19.16
CA VAL A 150 11.54 -4.21 18.89
C VAL A 150 11.02 -4.73 17.54
N GLU A 151 9.71 -4.67 17.32
CA GLU A 151 9.10 -5.09 16.06
C GLU A 151 9.72 -4.36 14.85
N ARG A 152 9.92 -3.06 14.97
CA ARG A 152 10.55 -2.25 13.91
C ARG A 152 12.00 -2.68 13.64
N PHE A 153 12.77 -2.99 14.68
CA PHE A 153 14.12 -3.51 14.50
C PHE A 153 14.14 -4.89 13.87
N GLU A 154 13.24 -5.78 14.29
CA GLU A 154 13.12 -7.11 13.69
C GLU A 154 12.74 -7.06 12.21
N GLN A 155 11.81 -6.17 11.83
CA GLN A 155 11.44 -5.98 10.41
C GLN A 155 12.66 -5.53 9.58
N LYS A 156 13.44 -4.57 10.09
CA LYS A 156 14.66 -4.10 9.43
C LYS A 156 15.74 -5.19 9.37
N ALA A 157 15.94 -5.90 10.45
CA ALA A 157 16.91 -7.00 10.50
C ALA A 157 16.55 -8.13 9.53
N ARG A 158 15.27 -8.51 9.47
CA ARG A 158 14.78 -9.50 8.48
C ARG A 158 15.00 -9.04 7.05
N ALA A 159 14.77 -7.77 6.74
CA ALA A 159 15.01 -7.23 5.40
C ALA A 159 16.49 -7.27 5.01
N ILE A 160 17.41 -7.00 5.96
CA ILE A 160 18.85 -7.11 5.74
C ILE A 160 19.25 -8.57 5.59
N ALA A 161 18.74 -9.46 6.44
CA ALA A 161 19.03 -10.90 6.37
C ALA A 161 18.61 -11.51 5.02
N ALA A 162 17.42 -11.15 4.52
CA ALA A 162 16.95 -11.59 3.22
C ALA A 162 17.84 -11.09 2.06
N ARG A 163 18.40 -9.87 2.19
CA ARG A 163 19.37 -9.37 1.20
C ARG A 163 20.69 -10.13 1.30
N LEU A 164 21.18 -10.40 2.52
CA LEU A 164 22.41 -11.18 2.71
C LEU A 164 22.30 -12.55 2.06
N GLU A 165 21.19 -13.25 2.27
CA GLU A 165 20.92 -14.53 1.63
C GLU A 165 20.95 -14.42 0.10
N ARG A 166 20.29 -13.38 -0.46
CA ARG A 166 20.24 -13.13 -1.91
C ARG A 166 21.60 -12.79 -2.51
N TYR A 167 22.52 -12.14 -1.75
CA TYR A 167 23.83 -11.70 -2.21
C TYR A 167 24.98 -12.53 -1.60
N ASN A 168 24.76 -13.82 -1.38
CA ASN A 168 25.78 -14.77 -0.90
C ASN A 168 26.55 -14.27 0.34
N ASN A 169 25.89 -13.59 1.25
CA ASN A 169 26.43 -12.99 2.46
C ASN A 169 27.50 -11.90 2.22
N HIS A 170 27.48 -11.25 1.06
CA HIS A 170 28.40 -10.15 0.77
C HIS A 170 27.92 -8.86 1.43
N TRP A 171 28.48 -8.54 2.60
CA TRP A 171 28.04 -7.44 3.45
C TRP A 171 28.19 -6.06 2.81
N GLU A 172 29.22 -5.82 2.01
CA GLU A 172 29.48 -4.54 1.35
C GLU A 172 28.36 -4.23 0.34
N ASP A 173 27.98 -5.20 -0.46
CA ASP A 173 26.89 -5.05 -1.44
C ASP A 173 25.55 -4.80 -0.72
N VAL A 174 25.27 -5.57 0.32
CA VAL A 174 24.04 -5.42 1.11
C VAL A 174 23.99 -4.06 1.82
N PHE A 175 25.14 -3.59 2.33
CA PHE A 175 25.24 -2.25 2.92
C PHE A 175 24.95 -1.18 1.87
N PHE A 176 25.59 -1.25 0.69
CA PHE A 176 25.39 -0.29 -0.39
C PHE A 176 23.93 -0.25 -0.86
N ILE A 177 23.32 -1.42 -1.11
CA ILE A 177 21.92 -1.54 -1.50
C ILE A 177 20.99 -0.93 -0.44
N THR A 178 21.24 -1.27 0.83
CA THR A 178 20.41 -0.77 1.94
C THR A 178 20.54 0.73 2.10
N LEU A 179 21.75 1.27 1.93
CA LEU A 179 22.03 2.70 1.96
C LEU A 179 21.31 3.42 0.81
N ALA A 180 21.47 2.94 -0.42
CA ALA A 180 20.81 3.47 -1.60
C ALA A 180 19.29 3.51 -1.42
N ARG A 181 18.69 2.41 -0.99
CA ARG A 181 17.26 2.35 -0.70
C ARG A 181 16.80 3.42 0.30
N ASN A 182 17.59 3.64 1.36
CA ASN A 182 17.25 4.63 2.38
C ASN A 182 17.37 6.08 1.86
N PHE A 183 18.23 6.36 0.88
CA PHE A 183 18.27 7.66 0.20
C PHE A 183 17.00 7.94 -0.63
N GLY A 184 16.29 6.91 -1.07
CA GLY A 184 15.00 7.06 -1.74
C GLY A 184 13.86 7.43 -0.80
N PHE A 185 14.09 7.48 0.51
CA PHE A 185 13.07 7.69 1.55
C PHE A 185 11.87 6.74 1.36
N GLY A 186 10.66 7.19 1.65
CA GLY A 186 9.47 6.33 1.54
C GLY A 186 9.01 6.05 0.11
N LEU A 187 9.07 7.04 -0.78
CA LEU A 187 8.48 6.97 -2.12
C LEU A 187 9.42 6.33 -3.15
N ASN A 188 10.70 6.67 -3.12
CA ASN A 188 11.66 6.27 -4.14
C ASN A 188 12.59 5.13 -3.70
N GLY A 189 12.35 4.53 -2.53
CA GLY A 189 13.21 3.48 -1.98
C GLY A 189 13.42 2.30 -2.94
N ASP A 190 12.35 1.81 -3.57
CA ASP A 190 12.42 0.68 -4.51
C ASP A 190 13.18 1.06 -5.80
N ALA A 191 13.00 2.29 -6.30
CA ALA A 191 13.73 2.79 -7.47
C ALA A 191 15.24 2.93 -7.19
N PHE A 192 15.61 3.48 -6.03
CA PHE A 192 17.01 3.60 -5.62
C PHE A 192 17.65 2.22 -5.38
N GLU A 193 16.90 1.28 -4.81
CA GLU A 193 17.34 -0.11 -4.67
C GLU A 193 17.59 -0.74 -6.04
N ALA A 194 16.66 -0.59 -7.01
CA ALA A 194 16.82 -1.11 -8.36
C ALA A 194 18.06 -0.54 -9.08
N VAL A 195 18.30 0.77 -8.95
CA VAL A 195 19.49 1.41 -9.54
C VAL A 195 20.77 0.88 -8.88
N SER A 196 20.77 0.61 -7.57
CA SER A 196 21.95 0.08 -6.88
C SER A 196 22.42 -1.26 -7.43
N TYR A 197 21.49 -2.13 -7.89
CA TYR A 197 21.83 -3.41 -8.50
C TYR A 197 22.58 -3.25 -9.83
N THR A 198 22.23 -2.27 -10.65
CA THR A 198 22.92 -2.03 -11.92
C THR A 198 24.35 -1.58 -11.70
N HIS A 199 24.61 -0.81 -10.64
CA HIS A 199 25.96 -0.38 -10.30
C HIS A 199 26.85 -1.52 -9.78
N LEU A 200 26.29 -2.47 -9.04
CA LEU A 200 27.02 -3.65 -8.55
C LEU A 200 27.33 -4.66 -9.68
N THR A 201 26.50 -4.70 -10.73
CA THR A 201 26.67 -5.66 -11.84
C THR A 201 27.47 -5.12 -13.02
N LEU A 202 27.74 -3.81 -13.06
CA LEU A 202 28.59 -3.24 -14.10
C LEU A 202 30.05 -3.68 -13.90
N PRO A 203 30.75 -4.21 -14.95
CA PRO A 203 32.16 -4.48 -14.83
C PRO A 203 32.89 -3.17 -14.58
N THR A 204 33.57 -3.08 -13.43
CA THR A 204 34.54 -2.03 -13.18
C THR A 204 35.57 -2.09 -14.28
N LYS A 205 35.56 -1.14 -15.23
CA LYS A 205 36.69 -0.97 -16.12
C LYS A 205 37.91 -0.67 -15.27
N ALA A 206 38.78 -1.65 -15.18
CA ALA A 206 40.15 -1.46 -14.67
C ALA A 206 40.92 -0.54 -15.63
#